data_dc7ec3e430372bdb5d32b5552530cadc
#
_entry.id   dc7ec3e430372bdb5d32b5552530cadc
#
_cell.length_a   1.000
_cell.length_b   1.000
_cell.length_c   1.000
_cell.angle_alpha   90.00
_cell.angle_beta   90.00
_cell.angle_gamma   90.00
#
_symmetry.space_group_name_H-M   'P 1'
#
loop_
_entity.id
_entity.type
_entity.pdbx_description
1 polymer ?
#
loop_
_entity_poly.entity_id
_entity_poly.type
_entity_poly.pdbx_seq_one_letter_code
_entity_poly.pdbx_strand_id
1 'polypeptide(L)'
;MTHVNPVFIVGEARSGTSILYRTLQKHSTFAPKRQSLVETEVFAHLPRAFLFNGSYPEAWIRFFLEDRAEWDLFLRSIRLPRVATAALAPVNYLRRDRWRWLFYAGMGPALLRSFMFHAMRARGCRRLVEKTPTNVQHLEELTAAFPHGRLLYVHRHPVDVFSSYRRRAAVDPAGDWANLDVRTFAERWTASTTRALSWLDAGNTNLFTIRYETFVEDPVTAFERICAFLDEPFEANALAEAHPDIRRWPVDPHLWGAIVPKTKEWRDHISTEEAATVQHLTGSVMRRLGYEPYPTP
;
A
#
# COMPACT_ATOMS: atom_id res chain seq x y z
N MET A 1 -6.85 2.61 26.18
CA MET A 1 -6.19 2.06 24.95
C MET A 1 -5.94 3.23 24.05
N THR A 2 -4.71 3.56 23.74
CA THR A 2 -4.38 4.58 22.75
C THR A 2 -4.96 4.15 21.40
N HIS A 3 -5.88 4.96 20.86
CA HIS A 3 -6.48 4.68 19.55
C HIS A 3 -5.39 4.79 18.49
N VAL A 4 -5.10 3.69 17.83
CA VAL A 4 -4.23 3.69 16.65
C VAL A 4 -5.10 4.10 15.46
N ASN A 5 -4.82 5.27 14.89
CA ASN A 5 -5.49 5.77 13.68
C ASN A 5 -4.49 5.75 12.52
N PRO A 6 -4.19 4.58 11.94
CA PRO A 6 -3.21 4.48 10.89
C PRO A 6 -3.68 5.15 9.61
N VAL A 7 -2.70 5.46 8.77
CA VAL A 7 -2.90 5.87 7.38
C VAL A 7 -2.47 4.72 6.48
N PHE A 8 -3.32 4.34 5.54
CA PHE A 8 -3.04 3.30 4.56
C PHE A 8 -2.92 3.93 3.18
N ILE A 9 -1.78 3.73 2.53
CA ILE A 9 -1.59 4.10 1.13
C ILE A 9 -1.87 2.88 0.27
N VAL A 10 -2.90 3.00 -0.55
CA VAL A 10 -3.43 1.93 -1.39
C VAL A 10 -3.49 2.34 -2.86
N GLY A 11 -3.66 1.39 -3.76
CA GLY A 11 -3.78 1.64 -5.21
C GLY A 11 -3.22 0.49 -6.05
N GLU A 12 -2.90 0.76 -7.30
CA GLU A 12 -2.11 -0.19 -8.09
C GLU A 12 -0.62 0.05 -7.88
N ALA A 13 0.17 -1.00 -7.84
CA ALA A 13 1.62 -0.87 -7.77
C ALA A 13 2.13 0.03 -8.92
N ARG A 14 3.24 0.72 -8.73
CA ARG A 14 3.83 1.65 -9.71
C ARG A 14 3.03 2.94 -9.97
N SER A 15 1.92 3.19 -9.27
CA SER A 15 1.12 4.43 -9.38
C SER A 15 1.67 5.61 -8.58
N GLY A 16 2.83 5.48 -7.92
CA GLY A 16 3.42 6.55 -7.11
C GLY A 16 3.21 6.40 -5.60
N THR A 17 2.67 5.29 -5.14
CA THR A 17 2.46 5.00 -3.71
C THR A 17 3.73 5.12 -2.86
N SER A 18 4.88 4.75 -3.42
CA SER A 18 6.18 4.82 -2.74
C SER A 18 6.70 6.25 -2.55
N ILE A 19 6.46 7.16 -3.51
CA ILE A 19 6.83 8.57 -3.37
C ILE A 19 6.01 9.21 -2.26
N LEU A 20 4.70 8.99 -2.24
CA LEU A 20 3.82 9.48 -1.20
C LEU A 20 4.20 8.92 0.18
N TYR A 21 4.48 7.61 0.26
CA TYR A 21 4.94 6.98 1.50
C TYR A 21 6.21 7.63 2.03
N ARG A 22 7.22 7.85 1.17
CA ARG A 22 8.45 8.54 1.52
C ARG A 22 8.18 9.96 2.03
N THR A 23 7.28 10.70 1.38
CA THR A 23 6.90 12.05 1.78
C THR A 23 6.30 12.05 3.18
N LEU A 24 5.32 11.18 3.44
CA LEU A 24 4.71 11.05 4.76
C LEU A 24 5.72 10.62 5.84
N GLN A 25 6.66 9.75 5.51
CA GLN A 25 7.69 9.33 6.49
C GLN A 25 8.63 10.43 6.93
N LYS A 26 8.69 11.56 6.23
CA LYS A 26 9.47 12.73 6.65
C LYS A 26 8.66 13.71 7.49
N HIS A 27 7.35 13.60 7.49
CA HIS A 27 6.47 14.39 8.34
C HIS A 27 6.61 13.96 9.81
N SER A 28 6.69 14.89 10.76
CA SER A 28 7.01 14.64 12.17
C SER A 28 6.09 13.62 12.85
N THR A 29 4.83 13.55 12.45
CA THR A 29 3.85 12.58 13.00
C THR A 29 4.13 11.15 12.57
N PHE A 30 4.60 10.94 11.33
CA PHE A 30 4.78 9.61 10.74
C PHE A 30 6.24 9.16 10.70
N ALA A 31 7.18 10.08 10.94
CA ALA A 31 8.61 9.81 10.88
C ALA A 31 9.01 8.66 11.81
N PRO A 32 9.59 7.56 11.30
CA PRO A 32 10.05 6.48 12.13
C PRO A 32 11.38 6.84 12.78
N LYS A 33 11.51 6.55 14.08
CA LYS A 33 12.79 6.66 14.81
C LYS A 33 13.70 5.45 14.56
N ARG A 34 13.14 4.37 14.08
CA ARG A 34 13.82 3.12 13.75
C ARG A 34 13.46 2.70 12.33
N GLN A 35 14.24 1.78 11.78
CA GLN A 35 14.02 1.25 10.45
C GLN A 35 12.57 0.75 10.26
N SER A 36 11.96 1.16 9.14
CA SER A 36 10.56 0.85 8.86
C SER A 36 10.40 -0.29 7.86
N LEU A 37 9.44 -1.15 8.10
CA LEU A 37 8.85 -1.99 7.07
C LEU A 37 8.08 -1.09 6.11
N VAL A 38 8.29 -1.28 4.82
CA VAL A 38 7.64 -0.47 3.79
C VAL A 38 6.26 -1.01 3.45
N GLU A 39 6.18 -2.29 3.21
CA GLU A 39 4.97 -3.01 2.89
C GLU A 39 4.76 -4.10 3.93
N THR A 40 3.59 -4.13 4.55
CA THR A 40 3.29 -5.18 5.53
C THR A 40 2.74 -6.43 4.85
N GLU A 41 2.08 -6.25 3.69
CA GLU A 41 1.34 -7.30 3.00
C GLU A 41 0.45 -8.11 3.98
N VAL A 42 -0.12 -7.39 4.95
CA VAL A 42 -0.77 -7.97 6.12
C VAL A 42 -1.85 -8.98 5.75
N PHE A 43 -2.62 -8.75 4.70
CA PHE A 43 -3.67 -9.66 4.25
C PHE A 43 -3.13 -10.87 3.48
N ALA A 44 -1.92 -10.82 2.93
CA ALA A 44 -1.26 -11.98 2.35
C ALA A 44 -0.65 -12.89 3.42
N HIS A 45 -0.18 -12.30 4.53
CA HIS A 45 0.62 -13.01 5.54
C HIS A 45 -0.12 -13.34 6.83
N LEU A 46 -1.14 -12.57 7.24
CA LEU A 46 -1.94 -12.88 8.43
C LEU A 46 -2.48 -14.32 8.46
N PRO A 47 -3.02 -14.89 7.38
CA PRO A 47 -3.43 -16.29 7.36
C PRO A 47 -2.28 -17.25 7.62
N ARG A 48 -1.06 -16.93 7.18
CA ARG A 48 0.14 -17.76 7.39
C ARG A 48 0.73 -17.59 8.78
N ALA A 49 0.61 -16.40 9.39
CA ALA A 49 1.04 -16.15 10.75
C ALA A 49 0.28 -17.00 11.77
N PHE A 50 -0.96 -17.37 11.47
CA PHE A 50 -1.73 -18.32 12.27
C PHE A 50 -1.28 -19.77 12.11
N LEU A 51 -0.61 -20.12 10.99
CA LEU A 51 -0.33 -21.51 10.64
C LEU A 51 1.00 -22.02 11.18
N PHE A 52 1.85 -21.21 11.79
CA PHE A 52 3.17 -21.60 12.28
C PHE A 52 4.05 -22.33 11.24
N ASN A 53 3.75 -22.23 9.97
CA ASN A 53 4.45 -22.97 8.92
C ASN A 53 5.40 -22.04 8.14
N GLY A 54 6.59 -22.03 8.54
CA GLY A 54 7.96 -21.91 7.99
C GLY A 54 8.27 -21.04 6.78
N SER A 55 7.34 -20.37 6.16
CA SER A 55 7.61 -19.51 5.00
C SER A 55 7.11 -18.08 5.22
N TYR A 56 7.73 -17.39 6.16
CA TYR A 56 7.56 -15.96 6.32
C TYR A 56 8.51 -15.22 5.40
N PRO A 57 8.11 -14.07 4.78
CA PRO A 57 9.08 -13.16 4.23
C PRO A 57 10.07 -12.76 5.32
N GLU A 58 11.34 -12.73 4.97
CA GLU A 58 12.46 -12.49 5.88
C GLU A 58 12.28 -11.22 6.75
N ALA A 59 11.59 -10.19 6.21
CA ALA A 59 11.26 -8.97 6.92
C ALA A 59 10.29 -9.18 8.09
N TRP A 60 9.34 -10.11 8.00
CA TRP A 60 8.42 -10.47 9.08
C TRP A 60 9.11 -11.30 10.14
N ILE A 61 9.96 -12.23 9.71
CA ILE A 61 10.79 -13.04 10.59
C ILE A 61 11.70 -12.13 11.42
N ARG A 62 12.37 -11.17 10.80
CA ARG A 62 13.20 -10.19 11.51
C ARG A 62 12.38 -9.33 12.47
N PHE A 63 11.23 -8.83 12.04
CA PHE A 63 10.39 -7.97 12.87
C PHE A 63 9.86 -8.68 14.13
N PHE A 64 9.55 -9.98 14.03
CA PHE A 64 8.97 -10.75 15.13
C PHE A 64 9.94 -11.68 15.85
N LEU A 65 11.03 -12.13 15.21
CA LEU A 65 11.98 -13.06 15.79
C LEU A 65 13.27 -12.41 16.30
N GLU A 66 13.67 -11.27 15.76
CA GLU A 66 14.78 -10.49 16.33
C GLU A 66 14.38 -9.84 17.66
N ASP A 67 13.07 -9.68 17.92
CA ASP A 67 12.57 -9.28 19.23
C ASP A 67 11.50 -10.27 19.74
N ARG A 68 11.98 -11.31 20.38
CA ARG A 68 11.11 -12.33 21.02
C ARG A 68 10.13 -11.73 22.03
N ALA A 69 10.48 -10.60 22.63
CA ALA A 69 9.63 -9.87 23.56
C ALA A 69 8.43 -9.22 22.82
N GLU A 70 8.62 -8.70 21.61
CA GLU A 70 7.55 -8.12 20.79
C GLU A 70 6.55 -9.21 20.32
N TRP A 71 7.05 -10.40 19.95
CA TRP A 71 6.19 -11.54 19.62
C TRP A 71 5.35 -12.02 20.80
N ASP A 72 5.96 -12.17 21.96
CA ASP A 72 5.24 -12.54 23.17
C ASP A 72 4.22 -11.47 23.59
N LEU A 73 4.55 -10.19 23.42
CA LEU A 73 3.66 -9.09 23.67
C LEU A 73 2.48 -9.08 22.69
N PHE A 74 2.74 -9.33 21.41
CA PHE A 74 1.73 -9.51 20.38
C PHE A 74 0.78 -10.65 20.72
N LEU A 75 1.27 -11.83 21.05
CA LEU A 75 0.46 -12.99 21.43
C LEU A 75 -0.39 -12.71 22.67
N ARG A 76 0.15 -12.00 23.66
CA ARG A 76 -0.59 -11.60 24.88
C ARG A 76 -1.67 -10.55 24.58
N SER A 77 -1.43 -9.65 23.64
CA SER A 77 -2.39 -8.60 23.28
C SER A 77 -3.64 -9.15 22.57
N ILE A 78 -3.51 -10.28 21.87
CA ILE A 78 -4.62 -10.95 21.18
C ILE A 78 -5.57 -11.64 22.18
N ARG A 79 -5.15 -11.82 23.46
CA ARG A 79 -5.92 -12.53 24.51
C ARG A 79 -6.45 -13.91 24.07
N LEU A 80 -5.85 -14.53 23.06
CA LEU A 80 -6.18 -15.88 22.65
C LEU A 80 -5.50 -16.88 23.60
N PRO A 81 -6.23 -17.79 24.23
CA PRO A 81 -5.61 -18.89 24.95
C PRO A 81 -4.69 -19.68 24.00
N ARG A 82 -3.52 -20.12 24.47
CA ARG A 82 -2.59 -20.93 23.67
C ARG A 82 -3.26 -22.16 23.02
N VAL A 83 -4.31 -22.66 23.64
CA VAL A 83 -5.13 -23.77 23.12
C VAL A 83 -5.95 -23.37 21.90
N ALA A 84 -6.41 -22.12 21.81
CA ALA A 84 -7.20 -21.64 20.65
C ALA A 84 -6.33 -21.44 19.41
N THR A 85 -5.07 -21.01 19.57
CA THR A 85 -4.11 -20.92 18.45
C THR A 85 -3.75 -22.30 17.88
N ALA A 86 -3.59 -23.29 18.72
CA ALA A 86 -3.33 -24.68 18.29
C ALA A 86 -4.57 -25.34 17.64
N ALA A 87 -5.78 -25.05 18.13
CA ALA A 87 -7.04 -25.58 17.59
C ALA A 87 -7.43 -24.92 16.24
N LEU A 88 -6.97 -23.69 15.97
CA LEU A 88 -7.23 -23.01 14.70
C LEU A 88 -6.27 -23.42 13.57
N ALA A 89 -5.12 -24.00 13.91
CA ALA A 89 -4.10 -24.42 12.95
C ALA A 89 -4.62 -25.41 11.87
N PRO A 90 -5.39 -26.47 12.19
CA PRO A 90 -5.90 -27.39 11.20
C PRO A 90 -7.00 -26.79 10.28
N VAL A 91 -7.78 -25.85 10.82
CA VAL A 91 -8.91 -25.23 10.11
C VAL A 91 -8.44 -24.26 9.00
N ASN A 92 -7.30 -23.63 9.19
CA ASN A 92 -6.75 -22.65 8.26
C ASN A 92 -6.00 -23.31 7.08
N TYR A 93 -5.58 -24.56 7.22
CA TYR A 93 -4.84 -25.26 6.16
C TYR A 93 -5.71 -25.55 4.91
N LEU A 94 -7.02 -25.56 5.05
CA LEU A 94 -7.92 -26.08 4.01
C LEU A 94 -8.56 -25.03 3.09
N ARG A 95 -8.63 -23.73 3.39
CA ARG A 95 -9.20 -22.72 2.46
C ARG A 95 -8.84 -21.27 2.77
N ARG A 96 -8.38 -20.55 1.73
CA ARG A 96 -8.08 -19.11 1.67
C ARG A 96 -9.29 -18.22 2.05
N ASP A 97 -10.52 -18.69 1.85
CA ASP A 97 -11.77 -17.96 2.09
C ASP A 97 -12.22 -17.96 3.56
N ARG A 98 -11.75 -18.89 4.39
CA ARG A 98 -12.12 -18.97 5.82
C ARG A 98 -11.50 -17.88 6.69
N TRP A 99 -10.39 -17.29 6.27
CA TRP A 99 -9.80 -16.14 6.91
C TRP A 99 -10.76 -14.93 6.88
N ARG A 100 -11.43 -14.66 5.76
CA ARG A 100 -12.43 -13.59 5.66
C ARG A 100 -13.58 -13.82 6.65
N TRP A 101 -14.02 -15.07 6.79
CA TRP A 101 -15.06 -15.41 7.77
C TRP A 101 -14.60 -15.13 9.22
N LEU A 102 -13.39 -15.50 9.62
CA LEU A 102 -12.83 -15.18 10.95
C LEU A 102 -12.70 -13.68 11.15
N PHE A 103 -12.38 -12.94 10.09
CA PHE A 103 -12.33 -11.48 10.14
C PHE A 103 -13.73 -10.90 10.44
N TYR A 104 -14.74 -11.33 9.71
CA TYR A 104 -16.13 -10.92 9.93
C TYR A 104 -16.70 -11.42 11.28
N ALA A 105 -16.18 -12.49 11.82
CA ALA A 105 -16.52 -12.95 13.18
C ALA A 105 -15.90 -12.07 14.31
N GLY A 106 -15.25 -10.94 13.95
CA GLY A 106 -14.75 -9.95 14.92
C GLY A 106 -13.33 -10.20 15.44
N MET A 107 -12.72 -11.34 15.14
CA MET A 107 -11.34 -11.64 15.57
C MET A 107 -10.29 -10.93 14.70
N GLY A 108 -10.52 -10.86 13.39
CA GLY A 108 -9.61 -10.23 12.45
C GLY A 108 -9.33 -8.76 12.76
N PRO A 109 -10.33 -7.91 13.04
CA PRO A 109 -10.09 -6.51 13.42
C PRO A 109 -9.21 -6.35 14.65
N ALA A 110 -9.39 -7.22 15.66
CA ALA A 110 -8.57 -7.18 16.88
C ALA A 110 -7.10 -7.54 16.62
N LEU A 111 -6.88 -8.54 15.79
CA LEU A 111 -5.55 -8.98 15.36
C LEU A 111 -4.83 -7.92 14.55
N LEU A 112 -5.53 -7.33 13.59
CA LEU A 112 -4.98 -6.29 12.74
C LEU A 112 -4.63 -5.03 13.55
N ARG A 113 -5.50 -4.62 14.51
CA ARG A 113 -5.21 -3.53 15.44
C ARG A 113 -3.98 -3.81 16.29
N SER A 114 -3.87 -5.00 16.82
CA SER A 114 -2.73 -5.41 17.64
C SER A 114 -1.44 -5.35 16.83
N PHE A 115 -1.45 -5.92 15.62
CA PHE A 115 -0.31 -5.89 14.73
C PHE A 115 0.13 -4.45 14.41
N MET A 116 -0.80 -3.58 13.98
CA MET A 116 -0.46 -2.20 13.63
C MET A 116 0.01 -1.39 14.84
N PHE A 117 -0.52 -1.65 16.02
CA PHE A 117 -0.04 -1.03 17.26
C PHE A 117 1.42 -1.40 17.57
N HIS A 118 1.77 -2.68 17.42
CA HIS A 118 3.15 -3.13 17.62
C HIS A 118 4.08 -2.58 16.54
N ALA A 119 3.65 -2.55 15.29
CA ALA A 119 4.40 -1.95 14.19
C ALA A 119 4.69 -0.45 14.46
N MET A 120 3.72 0.29 14.97
CA MET A 120 3.86 1.70 15.34
C MET A 120 4.89 1.87 16.48
N ARG A 121 4.79 1.06 17.53
CA ARG A 121 5.73 1.10 18.66
C ARG A 121 7.14 0.74 18.26
N ALA A 122 7.32 -0.33 17.50
CA ALA A 122 8.62 -0.76 17.04
C ALA A 122 9.32 0.29 16.16
N ARG A 123 8.55 1.02 15.36
CA ARG A 123 9.06 2.15 14.55
C ARG A 123 9.29 3.42 15.37
N GLY A 124 8.62 3.56 16.51
CA GLY A 124 8.69 4.75 17.37
C GLY A 124 8.06 5.99 16.74
N CYS A 125 7.13 5.83 15.78
CA CYS A 125 6.36 6.93 15.20
C CYS A 125 5.13 7.27 16.06
N ARG A 126 4.62 8.49 15.93
CA ARG A 126 3.41 8.93 16.65
C ARG A 126 2.14 8.36 16.02
N ARG A 127 2.12 8.25 14.69
CA ARG A 127 1.04 7.67 13.89
C ARG A 127 1.65 6.79 12.80
N LEU A 128 1.08 5.62 12.57
CA LEU A 128 1.58 4.69 11.58
C LEU A 128 1.08 5.08 10.18
N VAL A 129 1.99 5.09 9.21
CA VAL A 129 1.66 5.02 7.80
C VAL A 129 2.10 3.66 7.27
N GLU A 130 1.19 2.97 6.61
CA GLU A 130 1.40 1.66 5.99
C GLU A 130 1.17 1.80 4.48
N LYS A 131 2.02 1.18 3.67
CA LYS A 131 1.88 1.22 2.23
C LYS A 131 1.99 -0.19 1.66
N THR A 132 0.86 -0.78 1.40
CA THR A 132 0.68 -1.98 0.58
C THR A 132 -0.38 -1.68 -0.47
N PRO A 133 0.01 -1.47 -1.73
CA PRO A 133 -0.93 -1.06 -2.78
C PRO A 133 -2.15 -1.97 -2.89
N THR A 134 -1.95 -3.28 -2.84
CA THR A 134 -3.01 -4.30 -2.94
C THR A 134 -4.04 -4.26 -1.81
N ASN A 135 -3.78 -3.55 -0.72
CA ASN A 135 -4.76 -3.32 0.36
C ASN A 135 -6.02 -2.56 -0.12
N VAL A 136 -6.01 -1.99 -1.34
CA VAL A 136 -7.22 -1.47 -1.98
C VAL A 136 -8.33 -2.53 -2.13
N GLN A 137 -7.98 -3.81 -2.15
CA GLN A 137 -8.94 -4.93 -2.19
C GLN A 137 -9.56 -5.23 -0.82
N HIS A 138 -9.11 -4.58 0.25
CA HIS A 138 -9.44 -4.86 1.65
C HIS A 138 -9.93 -3.62 2.41
N LEU A 139 -10.62 -2.69 1.73
CA LEU A 139 -11.08 -1.43 2.32
C LEU A 139 -12.06 -1.64 3.46
N GLU A 140 -12.96 -2.63 3.36
CA GLU A 140 -13.90 -3.00 4.43
C GLU A 140 -13.16 -3.51 5.66
N GLU A 141 -12.25 -4.43 5.46
CA GLU A 141 -11.48 -5.05 6.54
C GLU A 141 -10.63 -4.00 7.26
N LEU A 142 -10.00 -3.09 6.51
CA LEU A 142 -9.25 -1.97 7.08
C LEU A 142 -10.17 -1.04 7.88
N THR A 143 -11.32 -0.68 7.33
CA THR A 143 -12.27 0.22 7.99
C THR A 143 -12.92 -0.44 9.22
N ALA A 144 -13.25 -1.72 9.15
CA ALA A 144 -13.76 -2.47 10.30
C ALA A 144 -12.72 -2.57 11.44
N ALA A 145 -11.44 -2.71 11.09
CA ALA A 145 -10.37 -2.72 12.07
C ALA A 145 -10.04 -1.32 12.62
N PHE A 146 -10.10 -0.30 11.77
CA PHE A 146 -9.73 1.07 12.08
C PHE A 146 -10.81 2.07 11.61
N PRO A 147 -11.92 2.21 12.36
CA PRO A 147 -13.03 3.09 11.96
C PRO A 147 -12.63 4.56 11.76
N HIS A 148 -11.55 4.99 12.42
CA HIS A 148 -10.97 6.32 12.26
C HIS A 148 -9.67 6.32 11.43
N GLY A 149 -9.33 5.19 10.80
CA GLY A 149 -8.21 5.09 9.86
C GLY A 149 -8.48 5.89 8.59
N ARG A 150 -7.42 6.42 8.00
CA ARG A 150 -7.48 7.18 6.75
C ARG A 150 -6.87 6.37 5.61
N LEU A 151 -7.49 6.41 4.45
CA LEU A 151 -7.09 5.68 3.25
C LEU A 151 -6.68 6.71 2.18
N LEU A 152 -5.49 6.57 1.63
CA LEU A 152 -4.96 7.40 0.55
C LEU A 152 -4.85 6.54 -0.70
N TYR A 153 -5.79 6.71 -1.62
CA TYR A 153 -5.78 6.00 -2.90
C TYR A 153 -4.99 6.77 -3.95
N VAL A 154 -3.85 6.21 -4.36
CA VAL A 154 -3.01 6.80 -5.40
C VAL A 154 -3.32 6.15 -6.73
N HIS A 155 -3.67 6.97 -7.71
CA HIS A 155 -3.90 6.54 -9.09
C HIS A 155 -3.00 7.29 -10.07
N ARG A 156 -2.72 6.67 -11.19
CA ARG A 156 -1.88 7.18 -12.27
C ARG A 156 -2.41 6.67 -13.61
N HIS A 157 -2.10 7.40 -14.69
CA HIS A 157 -2.49 6.99 -16.05
C HIS A 157 -2.04 5.55 -16.32
N PRO A 158 -2.95 4.63 -16.76
CA PRO A 158 -2.63 3.20 -16.84
C PRO A 158 -1.49 2.88 -17.82
N VAL A 159 -1.34 3.64 -18.90
CA VAL A 159 -0.21 3.47 -19.84
C VAL A 159 1.12 3.71 -19.13
N ASP A 160 1.21 4.75 -18.30
CA ASP A 160 2.44 5.05 -17.54
C ASP A 160 2.71 4.02 -16.45
N VAL A 161 1.65 3.49 -15.84
CA VAL A 161 1.77 2.40 -14.86
C VAL A 161 2.30 1.15 -15.54
N PHE A 162 1.73 0.75 -16.68
CA PHE A 162 2.17 -0.42 -17.44
C PHE A 162 3.62 -0.29 -17.92
N SER A 163 3.98 0.86 -18.48
CA SER A 163 5.37 1.19 -18.85
C SER A 163 6.32 1.04 -17.63
N SER A 164 5.90 1.50 -16.46
CA SER A 164 6.69 1.33 -15.23
C SER A 164 6.81 -0.13 -14.77
N TYR A 165 5.81 -0.97 -15.05
CA TYR A 165 5.89 -2.43 -14.83
C TYR A 165 6.93 -3.06 -15.77
N ARG A 166 6.87 -2.75 -17.08
CA ARG A 166 7.83 -3.24 -18.07
C ARG A 166 9.27 -2.85 -17.72
N ARG A 167 9.49 -1.57 -17.36
CA ARG A 167 10.80 -1.12 -16.90
C ARG A 167 11.27 -1.88 -15.67
N ARG A 168 10.39 -2.17 -14.71
CA ARG A 168 10.74 -2.92 -13.51
C ARG A 168 11.11 -4.36 -13.85
N ALA A 169 10.35 -5.04 -14.67
CA ALA A 169 10.62 -6.40 -15.12
C ALA A 169 11.97 -6.52 -15.83
N ALA A 170 12.35 -5.50 -16.61
CA ALA A 170 13.63 -5.48 -17.34
C ALA A 170 14.85 -5.35 -16.39
N VAL A 171 14.71 -4.69 -15.23
CA VAL A 171 15.83 -4.46 -14.27
C VAL A 171 15.90 -5.55 -13.20
N ASP A 172 14.80 -6.25 -12.94
CA ASP A 172 14.72 -7.32 -11.93
C ASP A 172 13.94 -8.51 -12.48
N PRO A 173 14.60 -9.33 -13.31
CA PRO A 173 13.95 -10.50 -13.92
C PRO A 173 13.49 -11.54 -12.89
N ALA A 174 14.05 -11.55 -11.69
CA ALA A 174 13.61 -12.43 -10.60
C ALA A 174 12.32 -11.96 -9.91
N GLY A 175 11.90 -10.71 -10.18
CA GLY A 175 10.67 -10.13 -9.69
C GLY A 175 9.48 -10.46 -10.59
N ASP A 176 9.03 -11.71 -10.63
CA ASP A 176 7.92 -12.19 -11.49
C ASP A 176 6.63 -11.36 -11.38
N TRP A 177 6.42 -10.69 -10.25
CA TRP A 177 5.23 -9.87 -10.01
C TRP A 177 5.05 -8.69 -10.98
N ALA A 178 6.16 -8.21 -11.57
CA ALA A 178 6.16 -7.08 -12.51
C ALA A 178 6.04 -7.53 -13.97
N ASN A 179 6.23 -8.81 -14.25
CA ASN A 179 6.18 -9.35 -15.62
C ASN A 179 4.74 -9.74 -16.00
N LEU A 180 3.88 -8.74 -16.17
CA LEU A 180 2.48 -8.93 -16.53
C LEU A 180 2.26 -8.74 -18.03
N ASP A 181 1.41 -9.56 -18.62
CA ASP A 181 0.86 -9.25 -19.96
C ASP A 181 -0.13 -8.08 -19.88
N VAL A 182 -0.42 -7.48 -21.03
CA VAL A 182 -1.26 -6.28 -21.15
C VAL A 182 -2.65 -6.49 -20.55
N ARG A 183 -3.27 -7.66 -20.80
CA ARG A 183 -4.63 -7.97 -20.34
C ARG A 183 -4.67 -8.12 -18.83
N THR A 184 -3.79 -8.95 -18.29
CA THR A 184 -3.66 -9.16 -16.82
C THR A 184 -3.41 -7.85 -16.08
N PHE A 185 -2.55 -6.99 -16.63
CA PHE A 185 -2.33 -5.66 -16.09
C PHE A 185 -3.60 -4.81 -16.12
N ALA A 186 -4.27 -4.72 -17.29
CA ALA A 186 -5.47 -3.90 -17.44
C ALA A 186 -6.60 -4.35 -16.51
N GLU A 187 -6.79 -5.65 -16.33
CA GLU A 187 -7.74 -6.24 -15.38
C GLU A 187 -7.42 -5.83 -13.92
N ARG A 188 -6.15 -5.92 -13.52
CA ARG A 188 -5.72 -5.53 -12.17
C ARG A 188 -5.91 -4.04 -11.91
N TRP A 189 -5.48 -3.19 -12.84
CA TRP A 189 -5.62 -1.74 -12.72
C TRP A 189 -7.10 -1.35 -12.65
N THR A 190 -7.94 -1.94 -13.51
CA THR A 190 -9.38 -1.72 -13.53
C THR A 190 -10.03 -2.17 -12.22
N ALA A 191 -9.72 -3.36 -11.73
CA ALA A 191 -10.27 -3.90 -10.49
C ALA A 191 -9.89 -3.03 -9.29
N SER A 192 -8.63 -2.64 -9.19
CA SER A 192 -8.09 -1.77 -8.14
C SER A 192 -8.79 -0.40 -8.14
N THR A 193 -8.93 0.20 -9.32
CA THR A 193 -9.56 1.51 -9.48
C THR A 193 -11.07 1.46 -9.23
N THR A 194 -11.75 0.47 -9.80
CA THR A 194 -13.18 0.28 -9.60
C THR A 194 -13.50 0.09 -8.11
N ARG A 195 -12.67 -0.64 -7.40
CA ARG A 195 -12.81 -0.87 -5.96
C ARG A 195 -12.79 0.44 -5.17
N ALA A 196 -11.79 1.29 -5.44
CA ALA A 196 -11.68 2.59 -4.78
C ALA A 196 -12.84 3.53 -5.14
N LEU A 197 -13.24 3.58 -6.41
CA LEU A 197 -14.37 4.41 -6.86
C LEU A 197 -15.69 3.94 -6.26
N SER A 198 -15.96 2.64 -6.23
CA SER A 198 -17.17 2.08 -5.59
C SER A 198 -17.22 2.39 -4.10
N TRP A 199 -16.06 2.44 -3.42
CA TRP A 199 -15.98 2.84 -2.02
C TRP A 199 -16.42 4.29 -1.81
N LEU A 200 -15.99 5.19 -2.69
CA LEU A 200 -16.41 6.60 -2.68
C LEU A 200 -17.89 6.78 -3.05
N ASP A 201 -18.35 6.07 -4.08
CA ASP A 201 -19.76 6.11 -4.53
C ASP A 201 -20.73 5.65 -3.41
N ALA A 202 -20.28 4.77 -2.53
CA ALA A 202 -21.01 4.33 -1.34
C ALA A 202 -21.04 5.39 -0.21
N GLY A 203 -20.47 6.59 -0.43
CA GLY A 203 -20.48 7.70 0.53
C GLY A 203 -19.43 7.61 1.63
N ASN A 204 -18.44 6.73 1.50
CA ASN A 204 -17.36 6.62 2.48
C ASN A 204 -16.41 7.82 2.39
N THR A 205 -16.24 8.52 3.50
CA THR A 205 -15.42 9.75 3.59
C THR A 205 -14.01 9.54 4.12
N ASN A 206 -13.65 8.29 4.45
CA ASN A 206 -12.35 7.95 4.99
C ASN A 206 -11.28 7.66 3.93
N LEU A 207 -11.61 7.80 2.63
CA LEU A 207 -10.71 7.62 1.51
C LEU A 207 -10.53 8.94 0.74
N PHE A 208 -9.28 9.30 0.48
CA PHE A 208 -8.88 10.46 -0.32
C PHE A 208 -8.15 10.00 -1.58
N THR A 209 -8.55 10.52 -2.74
CA THR A 209 -7.92 10.19 -4.02
C THR A 209 -6.78 11.15 -4.33
N ILE A 210 -5.67 10.59 -4.80
CA ILE A 210 -4.45 11.32 -5.16
C ILE A 210 -4.07 10.94 -6.58
N ARG A 211 -4.20 11.89 -7.49
CA ARG A 211 -3.69 11.76 -8.85
C ARG A 211 -2.17 11.98 -8.84
N TYR A 212 -1.41 10.98 -9.26
CA TYR A 212 0.05 11.03 -9.25
C TYR A 212 0.60 12.23 -10.01
N GLU A 213 0.05 12.50 -11.20
CA GLU A 213 0.48 13.59 -12.07
C GLU A 213 0.35 14.94 -11.35
N THR A 214 -0.80 15.21 -10.74
CA THR A 214 -1.01 16.44 -9.95
C THR A 214 -0.07 16.52 -8.75
N PHE A 215 0.17 15.39 -8.08
CA PHE A 215 1.09 15.36 -6.93
C PHE A 215 2.54 15.70 -7.31
N VAL A 216 2.99 15.34 -8.51
CA VAL A 216 4.38 15.64 -8.92
C VAL A 216 4.51 16.99 -9.65
N GLU A 217 3.42 17.51 -10.23
CA GLU A 217 3.35 18.83 -10.87
C GLU A 217 3.30 19.97 -9.84
N ASP A 218 2.48 19.80 -8.80
CA ASP A 218 2.37 20.76 -7.69
C ASP A 218 2.36 20.01 -6.35
N PRO A 219 3.54 19.58 -5.88
CA PRO A 219 3.64 18.78 -4.67
C PRO A 219 3.26 19.55 -3.39
N VAL A 220 3.37 20.88 -3.39
CA VAL A 220 3.02 21.72 -2.23
C VAL A 220 1.50 21.69 -2.03
N THR A 221 0.75 22.16 -3.00
CA THR A 221 -0.73 22.20 -2.92
C THR A 221 -1.32 20.79 -2.74
N ALA A 222 -0.78 19.78 -3.42
CA ALA A 222 -1.25 18.42 -3.27
C ALA A 222 -0.99 17.88 -1.85
N PHE A 223 0.16 18.18 -1.26
CA PHE A 223 0.51 17.72 0.09
C PHE A 223 -0.26 18.48 1.18
N GLU A 224 -0.53 19.77 1.00
CA GLU A 224 -1.43 20.53 1.88
C GLU A 224 -2.82 19.89 1.97
N ARG A 225 -3.40 19.50 0.83
CA ARG A 225 -4.70 18.81 0.79
C ARG A 225 -4.65 17.43 1.47
N ILE A 226 -3.56 16.70 1.31
CA ILE A 226 -3.35 15.42 1.99
C ILE A 226 -3.26 15.63 3.50
N CYS A 227 -2.47 16.60 3.96
CA CYS A 227 -2.35 16.91 5.39
C CYS A 227 -3.70 17.33 5.99
N ALA A 228 -4.46 18.18 5.30
CA ALA A 228 -5.81 18.58 5.72
C ALA A 228 -6.75 17.38 5.86
N PHE A 229 -6.73 16.44 4.90
CA PHE A 229 -7.51 15.21 4.98
C PHE A 229 -7.09 14.30 6.15
N LEU A 230 -5.80 14.30 6.49
CA LEU A 230 -5.25 13.50 7.58
C LEU A 230 -5.42 14.14 8.95
N ASP A 231 -5.96 15.35 9.03
CA ASP A 231 -6.01 16.18 10.24
C ASP A 231 -4.61 16.45 10.84
N GLU A 232 -3.60 16.68 9.95
CA GLU A 232 -2.22 16.95 10.32
C GLU A 232 -1.76 18.32 9.80
N PRO A 233 -0.84 19.00 10.47
CA PRO A 233 -0.29 20.26 9.98
C PRO A 233 0.52 20.04 8.71
N PHE A 234 0.55 21.05 7.82
CA PHE A 234 1.45 21.00 6.67
C PHE A 234 2.90 21.21 7.11
N GLU A 235 3.79 20.36 6.65
CA GLU A 235 5.24 20.44 6.90
C GLU A 235 6.02 20.44 5.58
N ALA A 236 6.49 21.61 5.12
CA ALA A 236 7.20 21.76 3.85
C ALA A 236 8.47 20.88 3.74
N ASN A 237 9.15 20.64 4.86
CA ASN A 237 10.32 19.76 4.92
C ASN A 237 10.04 18.31 4.54
N ALA A 238 8.78 17.85 4.62
CA ALA A 238 8.40 16.54 4.15
C ALA A 238 8.54 16.37 2.63
N LEU A 239 8.50 17.47 1.87
CA LEU A 239 8.67 17.48 0.42
C LEU A 239 10.14 17.51 -0.03
N ALA A 240 11.09 17.80 0.88
CA ALA A 240 12.50 17.85 0.57
C ALA A 240 13.03 16.55 -0.03
N GLU A 241 14.22 16.57 -0.61
CA GLU A 241 14.89 15.35 -1.09
C GLU A 241 15.09 14.32 0.02
N ALA A 242 15.13 13.05 -0.33
CA ALA A 242 15.31 11.99 0.65
C ALA A 242 16.75 11.96 1.17
N HIS A 243 16.92 11.70 2.47
CA HIS A 243 18.23 11.46 3.05
C HIS A 243 18.87 10.16 2.51
N PRO A 244 20.21 10.11 2.35
CA PRO A 244 20.93 8.92 1.89
C PRO A 244 20.62 7.63 2.67
N ASP A 245 20.27 7.74 3.94
CA ASP A 245 20.00 6.58 4.81
C ASP A 245 18.71 5.80 4.49
N ILE A 246 17.87 6.35 3.60
CA ILE A 246 16.65 5.66 3.12
C ILE A 246 16.95 4.78 1.89
N ARG A 247 18.20 4.49 1.56
CA ARG A 247 18.67 3.75 0.37
C ARG A 247 18.31 2.27 0.33
N ARG A 248 17.09 1.89 0.70
CA ARG A 248 16.70 0.46 0.72
C ARG A 248 16.03 -0.05 -0.56
N TRP A 249 15.82 0.82 -1.54
CA TRP A 249 15.35 0.42 -2.87
C TRP A 249 16.30 0.89 -3.96
N PRO A 250 17.42 0.18 -4.15
CA PRO A 250 18.41 0.58 -5.15
C PRO A 250 17.86 0.54 -6.59
N VAL A 251 16.73 -0.13 -6.78
CA VAL A 251 16.11 -0.34 -8.09
C VAL A 251 15.25 0.84 -8.55
N ASP A 252 14.99 1.82 -7.70
CA ASP A 252 14.15 2.98 -8.04
C ASP A 252 14.82 4.30 -7.59
N PRO A 253 15.88 4.74 -8.30
CA PRO A 253 16.68 5.91 -7.93
C PRO A 253 15.84 7.20 -7.85
N HIS A 254 14.71 7.27 -8.55
CA HIS A 254 13.82 8.42 -8.52
C HIS A 254 13.10 8.64 -7.18
N LEU A 255 13.13 7.65 -6.29
CA LEU A 255 12.58 7.82 -4.94
C LEU A 255 13.42 8.72 -4.07
N TRP A 256 14.67 9.02 -4.43
CA TRP A 256 15.63 9.71 -3.59
C TRP A 256 15.79 11.19 -3.92
N GLY A 257 15.48 11.58 -5.15
CA GLY A 257 15.57 12.95 -5.63
C GLY A 257 14.37 13.82 -5.30
N ALA A 258 14.35 15.03 -5.85
CA ALA A 258 13.21 15.93 -5.82
C ALA A 258 11.93 15.26 -6.39
N ILE A 259 10.79 15.71 -5.89
CA ILE A 259 9.49 15.33 -6.49
C ILE A 259 9.32 16.21 -7.72
N VAL A 260 9.53 15.63 -8.89
CA VAL A 260 9.42 16.31 -10.18
C VAL A 260 8.58 15.49 -11.15
N PRO A 261 7.85 16.15 -12.06
CA PRO A 261 7.17 15.48 -13.13
C PRO A 261 8.15 14.64 -13.94
N LYS A 262 7.83 13.37 -14.16
CA LYS A 262 8.54 12.57 -15.15
C LYS A 262 7.98 12.89 -16.52
N THR A 263 8.86 13.21 -17.46
CA THR A 263 8.51 13.25 -18.88
C THR A 263 7.85 11.92 -19.25
N LYS A 264 6.87 11.99 -20.16
CA LYS A 264 6.10 10.82 -20.61
C LYS A 264 6.98 9.87 -21.44
N GLU A 265 7.76 9.03 -20.75
CA GLU A 265 8.72 8.08 -21.33
C GLU A 265 8.11 6.70 -21.58
N TRP A 266 6.77 6.60 -21.67
CA TRP A 266 6.17 5.29 -21.84
C TRP A 266 6.61 4.59 -23.13
N ARG A 267 6.91 5.36 -24.20
CA ARG A 267 7.37 4.84 -25.50
C ARG A 267 8.73 4.14 -25.44
N ASP A 268 9.51 4.41 -24.39
CA ASP A 268 10.82 3.76 -24.21
C ASP A 268 10.69 2.31 -23.71
N HIS A 269 9.51 1.91 -23.24
CA HIS A 269 9.33 0.65 -22.53
C HIS A 269 8.17 -0.21 -23.05
N ILE A 270 7.23 0.37 -23.79
CA ILE A 270 6.07 -0.33 -24.35
C ILE A 270 5.81 0.15 -25.77
N SER A 271 5.26 -0.72 -26.59
CA SER A 271 4.86 -0.38 -27.96
C SER A 271 3.60 0.48 -27.99
N THR A 272 3.38 1.15 -29.11
CA THR A 272 2.16 1.91 -29.37
C THR A 272 0.92 1.01 -29.37
N GLU A 273 1.04 -0.21 -29.86
CA GLU A 273 -0.03 -1.21 -29.84
C GLU A 273 -0.38 -1.65 -28.40
N GLU A 274 0.62 -1.88 -27.56
CA GLU A 274 0.40 -2.17 -26.13
C GLU A 274 -0.29 -1.00 -25.44
N ALA A 275 0.14 0.24 -25.71
CA ALA A 275 -0.48 1.44 -25.13
C ALA A 275 -1.94 1.60 -25.59
N ALA A 276 -2.24 1.37 -26.87
CA ALA A 276 -3.60 1.40 -27.40
C ALA A 276 -4.48 0.32 -26.73
N THR A 277 -3.94 -0.89 -26.58
CA THR A 277 -4.63 -2.01 -25.92
C THR A 277 -4.93 -1.71 -24.46
N VAL A 278 -3.96 -1.18 -23.70
CA VAL A 278 -4.18 -0.74 -22.31
C VAL A 278 -5.32 0.28 -22.25
N GLN A 279 -5.27 1.31 -23.09
CA GLN A 279 -6.29 2.37 -23.11
C GLN A 279 -7.68 1.84 -23.51
N HIS A 280 -7.73 0.91 -24.45
CA HIS A 280 -8.98 0.27 -24.85
C HIS A 280 -9.60 -0.51 -23.67
N LEU A 281 -8.81 -1.34 -23.02
CA LEU A 281 -9.28 -2.21 -21.92
C LEU A 281 -9.63 -1.44 -20.63
N THR A 282 -8.97 -0.30 -20.37
CA THR A 282 -9.18 0.50 -19.16
C THR A 282 -10.06 1.75 -19.38
N GLY A 283 -10.48 2.01 -20.60
CA GLY A 283 -11.04 3.30 -21.05
C GLY A 283 -12.26 3.79 -20.28
N SER A 284 -13.16 2.91 -19.86
CA SER A 284 -14.34 3.30 -19.07
C SER A 284 -13.94 3.85 -17.69
N VAL A 285 -12.98 3.22 -17.02
CA VAL A 285 -12.50 3.59 -15.70
C VAL A 285 -11.55 4.79 -15.78
N MET A 286 -10.73 4.87 -16.84
CA MET A 286 -9.90 6.05 -17.12
C MET A 286 -10.74 7.32 -17.15
N ARG A 287 -11.83 7.33 -17.95
CA ARG A 287 -12.73 8.50 -18.08
C ARG A 287 -13.34 8.91 -16.73
N ARG A 288 -13.69 7.96 -15.87
CA ARG A 288 -14.19 8.28 -14.51
C ARG A 288 -13.18 9.00 -13.65
N LEU A 289 -11.88 8.75 -13.87
CA LEU A 289 -10.78 9.44 -13.19
C LEU A 289 -10.34 10.74 -13.90
N GLY A 290 -10.98 11.11 -15.01
CA GLY A 290 -10.62 12.29 -15.82
C GLY A 290 -9.29 12.12 -16.56
N TYR A 291 -8.93 10.90 -16.94
CA TYR A 291 -7.79 10.66 -17.83
C TYR A 291 -8.22 10.68 -19.29
N GLU A 292 -7.50 11.45 -20.08
CA GLU A 292 -7.62 11.45 -21.54
C GLU A 292 -6.66 10.40 -22.14
N PRO A 293 -7.06 9.73 -23.22
CA PRO A 293 -6.18 8.81 -23.94
C PRO A 293 -4.94 9.52 -24.47
N TYR A 294 -3.81 8.87 -24.40
CA TYR A 294 -2.62 9.34 -25.10
C TYR A 294 -2.79 9.14 -26.62
N PRO A 295 -2.31 10.07 -27.44
CA PRO A 295 -2.32 9.87 -28.88
C PRO A 295 -1.54 8.61 -29.26
N THR A 296 -2.24 7.65 -29.84
CA THR A 296 -1.65 6.47 -30.48
C THR A 296 -1.90 6.64 -31.97
N PRO A 297 -0.88 6.54 -32.81
CA PRO A 297 -1.05 6.68 -34.27
C PRO A 297 -1.97 5.64 -34.84
#